data_77115ebe677c10c2c4278288d7c0ff3c
#
_entry.id   77115ebe677c10c2c4278288d7c0ff3c
#
_cell.length_a   1.000
_cell.length_b   1.000
_cell.length_c   1.000
_cell.angle_alpha   90.00
_cell.angle_beta   90.00
_cell.angle_gamma   90.00
#
_symmetry.space_group_name_H-M   'P 1'
#
loop_
_entity.id
_entity.type
_entity.pdbx_description
1 polymer ?
#
loop_
_entity_poly.entity_id
_entity_poly.type
_entity_poly.pdbx_seq_one_letter_code
_entity_poly.pdbx_strand_id
1 'polypeptide(L)'
;MENKNTQRLINLTIICKVNENEEMLKLVSEHEGHLTNVIYGKGSCKKGALAQAFGLDDDYKKAVITTLVYEENATKIIDKLNSLYNFNKKNTGIAFGVLVEGLLF
;
A
#
# COMPACT_ATOMS: atom_id res chain seq x y z
N MET A 1 -12.85 -12.04 -25.24
CA MET A 1 -12.66 -11.83 -24.75
C MET A 1 -12.40 -11.42 -23.79
N GLU A 2 -12.35 -11.24 -23.50
CA GLU A 2 -12.38 -10.99 -22.70
C GLU A 2 -12.19 -10.29 -21.91
N ASN A 3 -11.78 -10.33 -21.55
CA ASN A 3 -12.13 -9.66 -20.31
C ASN A 3 -11.10 -8.76 -19.70
N LYS A 4 -10.02 -8.60 -20.41
CA LYS A 4 -8.98 -7.66 -19.97
C LYS A 4 -9.53 -6.25 -19.89
N ASN A 5 -10.53 -5.94 -20.71
CA ASN A 5 -11.11 -4.60 -20.74
C ASN A 5 -11.96 -4.30 -19.52
N THR A 6 -12.30 -5.32 -18.74
CA THR A 6 -13.10 -5.14 -17.53
C THR A 6 -12.28 -5.21 -16.25
N GLN A 7 -10.97 -5.46 -16.37
CA GLN A 7 -10.13 -5.46 -15.20
C GLN A 7 -9.96 -4.05 -14.66
N ARG A 8 -10.16 -3.92 -13.37
CA ARG A 8 -10.03 -2.63 -12.71
C ARG A 8 -8.61 -2.40 -12.25
N LEU A 9 -8.17 -1.17 -12.38
CA LEU A 9 -6.90 -0.75 -11.84
C LEU A 9 -7.10 -0.11 -10.49
N ILE A 10 -6.23 -0.46 -9.57
CA ILE A 10 -6.23 0.08 -8.21
C ILE A 10 -4.94 0.85 -8.02
N ASN A 11 -5.05 2.06 -7.51
CA ASN A 11 -3.88 2.79 -7.00
C ASN A 11 -3.70 2.36 -5.55
N LEU A 12 -2.74 1.49 -5.34
CA LEU A 12 -2.48 0.90 -4.02
C LEU A 12 -1.39 1.68 -3.32
N THR A 13 -1.66 2.04 -2.08
CA THR A 13 -0.69 2.73 -1.22
C THR A 13 -0.37 1.83 -0.04
N ILE A 14 0.93 1.66 0.20
CA ILE A 14 1.43 0.92 1.36
C ILE A 14 2.33 1.86 2.15
N ILE A 15 2.02 2.05 3.42
CA ILE A 15 2.83 2.85 4.32
C ILE A 15 3.46 1.91 5.33
N CYS A 16 4.77 1.86 5.36
CA CYS A 16 5.50 0.94 6.22
C CYS A 16 6.72 1.64 6.82
N LYS A 17 7.42 0.93 7.69
CA LYS A 17 8.70 1.40 8.21
C LYS A 17 9.74 1.37 7.10
N VAL A 18 10.70 2.29 7.18
CA VAL A 18 11.73 2.40 6.14
C VAL A 18 12.50 1.09 5.98
N ASN A 19 12.77 0.39 7.07
CA ASN A 19 13.52 -0.86 7.01
C ASN A 19 12.74 -2.02 6.41
N GLU A 20 11.43 -1.86 6.18
CA GLU A 20 10.60 -2.86 5.51
C GLU A 20 10.39 -2.58 4.03
N ASN A 21 10.92 -1.49 3.55
CA ASN A 21 10.67 -0.99 2.20
C ASN A 21 11.02 -2.02 1.12
N GLU A 22 12.18 -2.65 1.23
CA GLU A 22 12.62 -3.59 0.20
C GLU A 22 11.71 -4.82 0.11
N GLU A 23 11.24 -5.32 1.25
CA GLU A 23 10.31 -6.44 1.27
C GLU A 23 8.98 -6.06 0.62
N MET A 24 8.50 -4.86 0.88
CA MET A 24 7.25 -4.37 0.30
C MET A 24 7.38 -4.16 -1.21
N LEU A 25 8.50 -3.62 -1.65
CA LEU A 25 8.75 -3.46 -3.08
C LEU A 25 8.82 -4.80 -3.80
N LYS A 26 9.42 -5.79 -3.16
CA LYS A 26 9.47 -7.13 -3.71
C LYS A 26 8.07 -7.72 -3.83
N LEU A 27 7.26 -7.57 -2.79
CA LEU A 27 5.88 -8.04 -2.79
C LEU A 27 5.08 -7.43 -3.94
N VAL A 28 5.20 -6.12 -4.12
CA VAL A 28 4.53 -5.39 -5.19
C VAL A 28 4.99 -5.89 -6.55
N SER A 29 6.30 -6.06 -6.72
CA SER A 29 6.88 -6.54 -7.97
C SER A 29 6.42 -7.95 -8.32
N GLU A 30 6.33 -8.83 -7.33
CA GLU A 30 5.85 -10.19 -7.53
C GLU A 30 4.38 -10.25 -7.95
N HIS A 31 3.64 -9.19 -7.69
CA HIS A 31 2.22 -9.10 -8.03
C HIS A 31 1.97 -8.07 -9.14
N GLU A 32 2.97 -7.86 -9.99
CA GLU A 32 2.86 -7.06 -11.20
C GLU A 32 2.44 -5.63 -10.97
N GLY A 33 3.01 -5.00 -9.94
CA GLY A 33 2.80 -3.58 -9.71
C GLY A 33 3.46 -2.74 -10.81
N HIS A 34 2.76 -1.73 -11.28
CA HIS A 34 3.22 -0.82 -12.32
C HIS A 34 3.39 0.58 -11.76
N LEU A 35 4.31 1.33 -12.33
CA LEU A 35 4.54 2.72 -11.91
C LEU A 35 4.71 2.84 -10.40
N THR A 36 5.59 1.98 -9.87
CA THR A 36 5.81 1.92 -8.43
C THR A 36 6.73 3.06 -8.01
N ASN A 37 6.29 3.82 -7.02
CA ASN A 37 7.05 4.94 -6.46
C ASN A 37 7.22 4.75 -4.97
N VAL A 38 8.35 5.22 -4.46
CA VAL A 38 8.63 5.20 -3.03
C VAL A 38 8.97 6.61 -2.58
N ILE A 39 8.30 7.07 -1.55
CA ILE A 39 8.59 8.35 -0.93
C ILE A 39 8.97 8.08 0.52
N TYR A 40 10.08 8.65 0.96
CA TYR A 40 10.52 8.56 2.35
C TYR A 40 10.22 9.87 3.05
N GLY A 41 9.72 9.77 4.27
CA GLY A 41 9.44 10.96 5.02
C GLY A 41 8.98 10.67 6.43
N LYS A 42 8.85 11.74 7.21
CA LYS A 42 8.23 11.64 8.51
C LYS A 42 6.74 11.82 8.31
N GLY A 43 5.98 10.78 8.64
CA GLY A 43 4.54 10.94 8.72
C GLY A 43 4.20 11.59 10.04
N SER A 44 3.46 12.66 10.02
CA SER A 44 2.86 13.18 11.23
C SER A 44 1.36 13.00 11.14
N CYS A 45 0.83 12.26 12.07
CA CYS A 45 -0.60 12.26 12.34
C CYS A 45 -0.79 13.07 13.60
N LYS A 46 -1.69 14.04 13.56
CA LYS A 46 -2.05 14.72 14.80
C LYS A 46 -2.59 13.69 15.77
N LYS A 47 -2.18 13.81 17.01
CA LYS A 47 -2.73 12.96 18.07
C LYS A 47 -4.24 13.06 18.06
N GLY A 48 -4.90 11.92 17.98
CA GLY A 48 -6.34 11.88 17.94
C GLY A 48 -6.84 10.50 17.58
N ALA A 49 -8.13 10.38 17.38
CA ALA A 49 -8.77 9.09 17.12
C ALA A 49 -8.19 8.39 15.90
N LEU A 50 -7.86 9.15 14.86
CA LEU A 50 -7.32 8.57 13.63
C LEU A 50 -5.93 7.99 13.85
N ALA A 51 -5.07 8.74 14.55
CA ALA A 51 -3.72 8.26 14.87
C ALA A 51 -3.78 7.00 15.73
N GLN A 52 -4.69 6.96 16.70
CA GLN A 52 -4.88 5.78 17.54
C GLN A 52 -5.42 4.61 16.73
N ALA A 53 -6.35 4.87 15.83
CA ALA A 53 -6.93 3.81 15.00
C ALA A 53 -5.88 3.14 14.13
N PHE A 54 -4.95 3.91 13.58
CA PHE A 54 -3.88 3.38 12.74
C PHE A 54 -2.64 2.98 13.51
N GLY A 55 -2.56 3.32 14.78
CA GLY A 55 -1.39 2.99 15.59
C GLY A 55 -0.12 3.68 15.13
N LEU A 56 -0.24 4.89 14.58
CA LEU A 56 0.90 5.63 14.07
C LEU A 56 1.50 6.54 15.13
N ASP A 57 2.80 6.45 15.28
CA ASP A 57 3.56 7.36 16.12
C ASP A 57 4.08 8.53 15.31
N ASP A 58 4.22 9.68 15.95
CA ASP A 58 4.55 10.94 15.28
C ASP A 58 5.97 11.00 14.72
N ASP A 59 6.88 10.18 15.21
CA ASP A 59 8.31 10.35 14.95
C ASP A 59 8.96 9.29 14.09
N TYR A 60 8.19 8.39 13.48
CA TYR A 60 8.79 7.36 12.67
C TYR A 60 9.03 7.80 11.25
N LYS A 61 10.22 7.49 10.76
CA LYS A 61 10.48 7.57 9.33
C LYS A 61 9.67 6.50 8.63
N LYS A 62 8.92 6.90 7.62
CA LYS A 62 8.04 6.02 6.88
C LYS A 62 8.46 5.95 5.43
N ALA A 63 8.18 4.80 4.83
CA ALA A 63 8.21 4.64 3.39
C ALA A 63 6.78 4.58 2.90
N VAL A 64 6.46 5.39 1.92
CA VAL A 64 5.14 5.39 1.28
C VAL A 64 5.34 4.85 -0.13
N ILE A 65 4.77 3.70 -0.39
CA ILE A 65 4.87 3.03 -1.68
C ILE A 65 3.52 3.17 -2.38
N THR A 66 3.53 3.69 -3.61
CA THR A 66 2.34 3.74 -4.43
C THR A 66 2.59 2.94 -5.69
N THR A 67 1.59 2.23 -6.14
CA THR A 67 1.70 1.40 -7.34
C THR A 67 0.34 1.22 -7.97
N LEU A 68 0.33 1.02 -9.29
CA LEU A 68 -0.89 0.67 -10.01
C LEU A 68 -0.91 -0.84 -10.21
N VAL A 69 -1.97 -1.49 -9.79
CA VAL A 69 -2.13 -2.93 -9.92
C VAL A 69 -3.56 -3.25 -10.33
N TYR A 70 -3.74 -4.38 -10.98
CA TYR A 70 -5.10 -4.87 -11.21
C TYR A 70 -5.72 -5.29 -9.88
N GLU A 71 -7.03 -5.15 -9.79
CA GLU A 71 -7.78 -5.41 -8.56
C GLU A 71 -7.47 -6.79 -7.97
N GLU A 72 -7.37 -7.79 -8.80
CA GLU A 72 -7.05 -9.14 -8.37
C GLU A 72 -5.70 -9.20 -7.64
N ASN A 73 -4.70 -8.52 -8.20
CA ASN A 73 -3.38 -8.49 -7.59
C ASN A 73 -3.35 -7.62 -6.35
N ALA A 74 -4.12 -6.53 -6.33
CA ALA A 74 -4.24 -5.70 -5.14
C ALA A 74 -4.78 -6.51 -3.96
N THR A 75 -5.79 -7.33 -4.22
CA THR A 75 -6.37 -8.19 -3.19
C THR A 75 -5.32 -9.16 -2.65
N LYS A 76 -4.55 -9.78 -3.53
CA LYS A 76 -3.48 -10.70 -3.11
C LYS A 76 -2.43 -10.01 -2.26
N ILE A 77 -2.04 -8.79 -2.65
CA ILE A 77 -1.06 -8.02 -1.88
C ILE A 77 -1.61 -7.72 -0.49
N ILE A 78 -2.84 -7.24 -0.41
CA ILE A 78 -3.46 -6.89 0.87
C ILE A 78 -3.58 -8.12 1.77
N ASP A 79 -3.97 -9.26 1.20
CA ASP A 79 -4.05 -10.51 1.97
C ASP A 79 -2.69 -10.91 2.54
N LYS A 80 -1.62 -10.76 1.78
CA LYS A 80 -0.28 -11.06 2.27
C LYS A 80 0.19 -10.06 3.31
N LEU A 81 -0.16 -8.78 3.16
CA LEU A 81 0.16 -7.79 4.18
C LEU A 81 -0.48 -8.15 5.51
N ASN A 82 -1.70 -8.66 5.49
CA ASN A 82 -2.36 -9.12 6.71
C ASN A 82 -1.73 -10.39 7.27
N SER A 83 -1.53 -11.40 6.43
CA SER A 83 -1.15 -12.73 6.91
C SER A 83 0.34 -12.86 7.21
N LEU A 84 1.19 -12.20 6.43
CA LEU A 84 2.64 -12.34 6.57
C LEU A 84 3.28 -11.19 7.32
N TYR A 85 2.69 -9.99 7.23
CA TYR A 85 3.31 -8.77 7.77
C TYR A 85 2.49 -8.13 8.87
N ASN A 86 1.37 -8.73 9.25
CA ASN A 86 0.55 -8.32 10.40
C ASN A 86 0.01 -6.89 10.28
N PHE A 87 -0.34 -6.46 9.08
CA PHE A 87 -0.87 -5.11 8.87
C PHE A 87 -2.22 -4.88 9.57
N ASN A 88 -2.87 -5.95 10.02
CA ASN A 88 -4.08 -5.82 10.82
C ASN A 88 -3.81 -5.49 12.29
N LYS A 89 -2.54 -5.38 12.68
CA LYS A 89 -2.17 -5.03 14.05
C LYS A 89 -1.67 -3.60 14.12
N LYS A 90 -1.83 -2.98 15.28
CA LYS A 90 -1.37 -1.60 15.51
C LYS A 90 0.13 -1.47 15.30
N ASN A 91 0.56 -0.32 14.83
CA ASN A 91 1.98 0.06 14.66
C ASN A 91 2.74 -0.80 13.65
N THR A 92 2.05 -1.48 12.75
CA THR A 92 2.70 -2.31 11.74
C THR A 92 2.78 -1.60 10.41
N GLY A 93 1.65 -1.12 9.92
CA GLY A 93 1.60 -0.44 8.63
C GLY A 93 0.18 -0.17 8.21
N ILE A 94 0.04 0.52 7.10
CA ILE A 94 -1.25 0.86 6.52
C ILE A 94 -1.20 0.53 5.04
N ALA A 95 -2.28 -0.04 4.54
CA ALA A 95 -2.43 -0.24 3.11
C ALA A 95 -3.86 0.07 2.71
N PHE A 96 -4.01 0.75 1.61
CA PHE A 96 -5.33 1.03 1.06
C PHE A 96 -5.24 1.17 -0.45
N GLY A 97 -6.36 0.93 -1.11
CA GLY A 97 -6.45 1.06 -2.55
C GLY A 97 -7.57 1.98 -2.95
N VAL A 98 -7.36 2.69 -4.05
CA VAL A 98 -8.37 3.57 -4.64
C VAL A 98 -8.58 3.13 -6.08
N LEU A 99 -9.83 2.97 -6.46
CA LEU A 99 -10.17 2.60 -7.82
C LEU A 99 -9.78 3.72 -8.79
N VAL A 100 -9.06 3.37 -9.83
CA VAL A 100 -8.71 4.32 -10.89
C VAL A 100 -9.85 4.35 -11.90
N GLU A 101 -10.50 5.50 -12.01
CA GLU A 101 -11.67 5.64 -12.88
C GLU A 101 -11.34 6.13 -14.28
N GLY A 102 -10.20 6.79 -14.45
CA GLY A 102 -9.79 7.29 -15.74
C GLY A 102 -8.29 7.26 -15.88
N LEU A 103 -7.82 6.82 -17.02
CA LEU A 103 -6.38 6.74 -17.31
C LEU A 103 -6.14 7.22 -18.72
N LEU A 104 -5.25 8.21 -18.84
CA LEU A 104 -4.82 8.72 -20.14
C LEU A 104 -3.36 8.41 -20.35
N PHE A 105 -3.06 7.86 -21.51
CA PHE A 105 -1.66 7.61 -21.87
C PHE A 105 -1.48 7.40 -23.36
#